data_7a18c0048ba4dd097d46ff0a9652471f
#
_entry.id   7a18c0048ba4dd097d46ff0a9652471f
#
_cell.length_a   1.000
_cell.length_b   1.000
_cell.length_c   1.000
_cell.angle_alpha   90.00
_cell.angle_beta   90.00
_cell.angle_gamma   90.00
#
_symmetry.space_group_name_H-M   'P 1'
#
loop_
_entity.id
_entity.type
_entity.pdbx_description
1 polymer ?
#
loop_
_entity_poly.entity_id
_entity_poly.type
_entity_poly.pdbx_seq_one_letter_code
_entity_poly.pdbx_strand_id
1 'polypeptide(L)'
;MQSEDGDVAPTIDVSVPHPARRYDYWLGGKDNFAADRESGDAIAAQFPGIRTAVVENRRLLRRAVTQLAAEQGIRQFLDIGTGLPTASNTHEVAQLIAPEARIVYVDNDPLVLTHARALLTSSAEGRTAYVDADVRDPDNILHSREVADTLDLNQPVALMLLAVMHFVTDDEDPYGIVKRLVTALPPGSCLVLSHATADWMPPETAAMIQSGKHGAGRLRGRDEVARFFDGLELIEPGVVPLAEWRSEATPPPAAEVAMYAGVARRPS
;
A
#
# COMPACT_ATOMS: atom_id res chain seq x y z
N MET A 1 -2.21 41.38 16.19
CA MET A 1 -1.05 40.58 16.64
C MET A 1 -1.41 39.14 16.34
N GLN A 2 -1.17 38.72 15.09
CA GLN A 2 -1.43 37.37 14.62
C GLN A 2 -0.26 36.51 15.05
N SER A 3 -0.54 35.48 15.84
CA SER A 3 0.42 34.44 16.17
C SER A 3 0.70 33.66 14.90
N GLU A 4 1.91 33.78 14.38
CA GLU A 4 2.50 32.83 13.45
C GLU A 4 2.69 31.51 14.21
N ASP A 5 1.75 30.59 14.07
CA ASP A 5 2.01 29.19 14.37
C ASP A 5 3.02 28.70 13.32
N GLY A 6 4.29 28.76 13.69
CA GLY A 6 5.36 28.21 12.89
C GLY A 6 5.16 26.71 12.76
N ASP A 7 4.87 26.29 11.55
CA ASP A 7 4.81 24.88 11.13
C ASP A 7 6.21 24.27 11.39
N VAL A 8 6.38 23.67 12.57
CA VAL A 8 7.64 22.98 12.93
C VAL A 8 7.66 21.71 12.08
N ALA A 9 8.54 21.70 11.08
CA ALA A 9 8.73 20.51 10.24
C ALA A 9 8.89 19.27 11.13
N PRO A 10 8.17 18.18 10.87
CA PRO A 10 8.23 16.99 11.70
C PRO A 10 9.65 16.44 11.76
N THR A 11 10.11 16.13 12.97
CA THR A 11 11.47 15.62 13.19
C THR A 11 11.53 14.17 12.72
N ILE A 12 12.29 13.91 11.64
CA ILE A 12 12.49 12.56 11.12
C ILE A 12 13.57 11.87 11.97
N ASP A 13 13.22 10.77 12.64
CA ASP A 13 14.21 9.92 13.31
C ASP A 13 14.91 9.03 12.27
N VAL A 14 16.15 9.36 11.97
CA VAL A 14 17.00 8.65 11.01
C VAL A 14 17.75 7.47 11.64
N SER A 15 17.67 7.29 12.95
CA SER A 15 18.33 6.21 13.70
C SER A 15 17.51 4.92 13.77
N VAL A 16 16.20 5.03 13.53
CA VAL A 16 15.26 3.91 13.55
C VAL A 16 14.83 3.58 12.12
N PRO A 17 14.97 2.31 11.67
CA PRO A 17 14.58 1.93 10.33
C PRO A 17 13.06 1.98 10.16
N HIS A 18 12.59 2.53 9.03
CA HIS A 18 11.19 2.62 8.69
C HIS A 18 10.83 1.70 7.48
N PRO A 19 9.67 1.04 7.46
CA PRO A 19 9.25 0.18 6.34
C PRO A 19 9.28 0.87 4.98
N ALA A 20 8.74 2.09 4.86
CA ALA A 20 8.71 2.86 3.61
C ALA A 20 10.12 3.16 3.07
N ARG A 21 11.07 3.49 3.95
CA ARG A 21 12.45 3.79 3.59
C ARG A 21 13.25 2.54 3.20
N ARG A 22 13.00 1.38 3.85
CA ARG A 22 13.56 0.10 3.42
C ARG A 22 13.03 -0.31 2.05
N TYR A 23 11.74 -0.08 1.81
CA TYR A 23 11.11 -0.35 0.51
C TYR A 23 11.76 0.47 -0.60
N ASP A 24 12.00 1.77 -0.36
CA ASP A 24 12.75 2.66 -1.24
C ASP A 24 14.17 2.13 -1.51
N TYR A 25 14.89 1.72 -0.47
CA TYR A 25 16.23 1.13 -0.60
C TYR A 25 16.23 -0.11 -1.49
N TRP A 26 15.28 -1.03 -1.33
CA TRP A 26 15.19 -2.25 -2.14
C TRP A 26 14.81 -1.96 -3.59
N LEU A 27 14.10 -0.90 -3.87
CA LEU A 27 13.82 -0.40 -5.22
C LEU A 27 15.02 0.34 -5.86
N GLY A 28 16.11 0.57 -5.13
CA GLY A 28 17.28 1.32 -5.57
C GLY A 28 17.12 2.84 -5.46
N GLY A 29 16.15 3.30 -4.68
CA GLY A 29 15.95 4.71 -4.35
C GLY A 29 17.05 5.28 -3.45
N LYS A 30 16.97 6.58 -3.17
CA LYS A 30 17.99 7.32 -2.42
C LYS A 30 17.46 7.99 -1.14
N ASP A 31 16.15 7.90 -0.92
CA ASP A 31 15.45 8.54 0.18
C ASP A 31 15.37 7.63 1.41
N ASN A 32 16.54 7.09 1.80
CA ASN A 32 16.73 6.14 2.90
C ASN A 32 18.02 6.44 3.66
N PHE A 33 18.07 6.08 4.93
CA PHE A 33 19.19 6.34 5.84
C PHE A 33 20.00 5.08 6.15
N ALA A 34 21.10 5.21 6.87
CA ALA A 34 21.97 4.10 7.22
C ALA A 34 21.23 2.97 7.96
N ALA A 35 20.38 3.32 8.94
CA ALA A 35 19.59 2.35 9.69
C ALA A 35 18.63 1.55 8.79
N ASP A 36 18.03 2.20 7.78
CA ASP A 36 17.13 1.55 6.81
C ASP A 36 17.89 0.54 5.95
N ARG A 37 19.09 0.92 5.47
CA ARG A 37 19.94 0.05 4.64
C ARG A 37 20.46 -1.14 5.43
N GLU A 38 20.96 -0.92 6.65
CA GLU A 38 21.44 -2.00 7.52
C GLU A 38 20.33 -3.01 7.82
N SER A 39 19.14 -2.53 8.19
CA SER A 39 17.96 -3.39 8.39
C SER A 39 17.52 -4.08 7.11
N GLY A 40 17.53 -3.36 5.99
CA GLY A 40 17.18 -3.89 4.67
C GLY A 40 18.14 -4.99 4.19
N ASP A 41 19.44 -4.82 4.39
CA ASP A 41 20.46 -5.81 4.05
C ASP A 41 20.36 -7.07 4.94
N ALA A 42 20.05 -6.89 6.23
CA ALA A 42 19.83 -8.02 7.14
C ALA A 42 18.63 -8.88 6.71
N ILE A 43 17.55 -8.25 6.25
CA ILE A 43 16.38 -8.96 5.70
C ILE A 43 16.74 -9.63 4.35
N ALA A 44 17.42 -8.92 3.46
CA ALA A 44 17.81 -9.43 2.14
C ALA A 44 18.78 -10.62 2.24
N ALA A 45 19.62 -10.68 3.27
CA ALA A 45 20.51 -11.83 3.54
C ALA A 45 19.71 -13.10 3.87
N GLN A 46 18.53 -12.98 4.48
CA GLN A 46 17.67 -14.12 4.85
C GLN A 46 16.60 -14.41 3.77
N PHE A 47 16.17 -13.37 3.06
CA PHE A 47 15.23 -13.48 1.97
C PHE A 47 15.75 -12.70 0.75
N PRO A 48 16.63 -13.29 -0.06
CA PRO A 48 17.23 -12.65 -1.26
C PRO A 48 16.19 -12.17 -2.28
N GLY A 49 15.00 -12.80 -2.31
CA GLY A 49 13.87 -12.44 -3.18
C GLY A 49 13.20 -11.11 -2.85
N ILE A 50 13.54 -10.44 -1.74
CA ILE A 50 12.86 -9.20 -1.31
C ILE A 50 12.89 -8.11 -2.39
N ARG A 51 13.98 -7.98 -3.15
CA ARG A 51 14.08 -6.99 -4.24
C ARG A 51 13.13 -7.34 -5.40
N THR A 52 12.98 -8.62 -5.73
CA THR A 52 11.98 -9.10 -6.68
C THR A 52 10.57 -8.82 -6.18
N ALA A 53 10.31 -9.08 -4.89
CA ALA A 53 9.01 -8.87 -4.25
C ALA A 53 8.54 -7.41 -4.35
N VAL A 54 9.39 -6.44 -4.03
CA VAL A 54 9.02 -5.02 -4.09
C VAL A 54 8.79 -4.54 -5.52
N VAL A 55 9.57 -5.03 -6.49
CA VAL A 55 9.37 -4.73 -7.92
C VAL A 55 8.04 -5.32 -8.41
N GLU A 56 7.74 -6.57 -8.08
CA GLU A 56 6.47 -7.21 -8.46
C GLU A 56 5.26 -6.54 -7.81
N ASN A 57 5.39 -6.06 -6.56
CA ASN A 57 4.32 -5.31 -5.91
C ASN A 57 4.05 -3.96 -6.62
N ARG A 58 5.07 -3.27 -7.13
CA ARG A 58 4.89 -2.08 -7.98
C ARG A 58 4.23 -2.43 -9.33
N ARG A 59 4.58 -3.57 -9.91
CA ARG A 59 3.93 -4.08 -11.13
C ARG A 59 2.46 -4.42 -10.88
N LEU A 60 2.14 -5.03 -9.72
CA LEU A 60 0.76 -5.29 -9.31
C LEU A 60 -0.03 -3.98 -9.20
N LEU A 61 0.50 -2.95 -8.52
CA LEU A 61 -0.14 -1.63 -8.44
C LEU A 61 -0.54 -1.15 -9.83
N ARG A 62 0.40 -1.16 -10.78
CA ARG A 62 0.13 -0.70 -12.14
C ARG A 62 -0.96 -1.53 -12.82
N ARG A 63 -0.91 -2.87 -12.73
CA ARG A 63 -1.94 -3.76 -13.31
C ARG A 63 -3.32 -3.50 -12.69
N ALA A 64 -3.40 -3.43 -11.36
CA ALA A 64 -4.64 -3.24 -10.64
C ALA A 64 -5.26 -1.87 -10.92
N VAL A 65 -4.48 -0.79 -10.85
CA VAL A 65 -4.97 0.57 -11.14
C VAL A 65 -5.43 0.69 -12.60
N THR A 66 -4.66 0.12 -13.55
CA THR A 66 -5.04 0.09 -14.97
C THR A 66 -6.38 -0.62 -15.15
N GLN A 67 -6.53 -1.83 -14.59
CA GLN A 67 -7.75 -2.60 -14.70
C GLN A 67 -8.95 -1.88 -14.08
N LEU A 68 -8.78 -1.31 -12.87
CA LEU A 68 -9.87 -0.61 -12.18
C LEU A 68 -10.29 0.66 -12.91
N ALA A 69 -9.34 1.44 -13.43
CA ALA A 69 -9.65 2.66 -14.16
C ALA A 69 -10.26 2.39 -15.54
N ALA A 70 -9.71 1.41 -16.29
CA ALA A 70 -10.12 1.13 -17.66
C ALA A 70 -11.37 0.24 -17.76
N GLU A 71 -11.44 -0.84 -16.94
CA GLU A 71 -12.50 -1.84 -17.06
C GLU A 71 -13.65 -1.62 -16.07
N GLN A 72 -13.35 -1.15 -14.82
CA GLN A 72 -14.37 -0.95 -13.79
C GLN A 72 -14.85 0.51 -13.68
N GLY A 73 -14.25 1.42 -14.46
CA GLY A 73 -14.63 2.83 -14.45
C GLY A 73 -14.31 3.58 -13.15
N ILE A 74 -13.41 3.05 -12.31
CA ILE A 74 -13.00 3.73 -11.08
C ILE A 74 -12.26 5.02 -11.43
N ARG A 75 -12.61 6.10 -10.72
CA ARG A 75 -12.03 7.44 -10.87
C ARG A 75 -11.47 7.99 -9.57
N GLN A 76 -11.57 7.24 -8.50
CA GLN A 76 -11.17 7.66 -7.17
C GLN A 76 -10.36 6.55 -6.49
N PHE A 77 -9.25 6.93 -5.88
CA PHE A 77 -8.33 5.99 -5.23
C PHE A 77 -7.95 6.52 -3.84
N LEU A 78 -8.06 5.64 -2.85
CA LEU A 78 -7.55 5.85 -1.49
C LEU A 78 -6.39 4.88 -1.29
N ASP A 79 -5.15 5.41 -1.35
CA ASP A 79 -3.92 4.63 -1.33
C ASP A 79 -3.26 4.76 0.04
N ILE A 80 -3.39 3.71 0.88
CA ILE A 80 -2.94 3.70 2.28
C ILE A 80 -1.67 2.87 2.41
N GLY A 81 -0.67 3.44 3.10
CA GLY A 81 0.68 2.89 3.17
C GLY A 81 1.41 3.09 1.85
N THR A 82 1.30 4.28 1.31
CA THR A 82 1.76 4.64 -0.03
C THR A 82 3.26 4.50 -0.21
N GLY A 83 4.05 4.70 0.86
CA GLY A 83 5.51 4.72 0.81
C GLY A 83 6.08 5.92 0.05
N LEU A 84 7.40 5.97 -0.08
CA LEU A 84 8.09 7.04 -0.80
C LEU A 84 7.72 7.03 -2.29
N PRO A 85 7.56 8.22 -2.91
CA PRO A 85 7.25 8.34 -4.32
C PRO A 85 8.29 7.63 -5.20
N THR A 86 7.80 6.86 -6.14
CA THR A 86 8.63 6.15 -7.14
C THR A 86 8.03 6.35 -8.52
N ALA A 87 8.63 5.80 -9.57
CA ALA A 87 7.99 5.79 -10.89
C ALA A 87 6.68 4.98 -10.88
N SER A 88 5.68 5.43 -11.62
CA SER A 88 4.36 4.81 -11.75
C SER A 88 3.58 4.79 -10.42
N ASN A 89 3.46 5.96 -9.77
CA ASN A 89 2.57 6.15 -8.64
C ASN A 89 1.10 5.98 -9.05
N THR A 90 0.22 5.75 -8.10
CA THR A 90 -1.20 5.49 -8.36
C THR A 90 -1.85 6.57 -9.25
N HIS A 91 -1.58 7.87 -8.97
CA HIS A 91 -2.13 8.95 -9.79
C HIS A 91 -1.57 8.96 -11.22
N GLU A 92 -0.28 8.71 -11.40
CA GLU A 92 0.34 8.67 -12.73
C GLU A 92 -0.32 7.60 -13.61
N VAL A 93 -0.54 6.40 -13.04
CA VAL A 93 -1.19 5.31 -13.77
C VAL A 93 -2.67 5.60 -14.02
N ALA A 94 -3.39 6.06 -13.01
CA ALA A 94 -4.83 6.34 -13.12
C ALA A 94 -5.13 7.49 -14.09
N GLN A 95 -4.37 8.58 -14.00
CA GLN A 95 -4.57 9.79 -14.80
C GLN A 95 -4.10 9.65 -16.25
N LEU A 96 -3.25 8.68 -16.58
CA LEU A 96 -2.99 8.30 -17.97
C LEU A 96 -4.23 7.73 -18.67
N ILE A 97 -5.15 7.11 -17.92
CA ILE A 97 -6.38 6.47 -18.43
C ILE A 97 -7.56 7.42 -18.29
N ALA A 98 -7.64 8.08 -17.16
CA ALA A 98 -8.72 9.00 -16.77
C ALA A 98 -8.09 10.25 -16.14
N PRO A 99 -7.78 11.29 -16.93
CA PRO A 99 -7.12 12.50 -16.45
C PRO A 99 -7.79 13.15 -15.23
N GLU A 100 -9.12 12.99 -15.11
CA GLU A 100 -9.93 13.49 -14.00
C GLU A 100 -9.80 12.67 -12.70
N ALA A 101 -9.03 11.57 -12.69
CA ALA A 101 -8.92 10.69 -11.52
C ALA A 101 -8.38 11.44 -10.28
N ARG A 102 -8.96 11.11 -9.13
CA ARG A 102 -8.64 11.71 -7.83
C ARG A 102 -8.01 10.68 -6.91
N ILE A 103 -6.91 11.04 -6.29
CA ILE A 103 -6.16 10.15 -5.43
C ILE A 103 -5.87 10.80 -4.08
N VAL A 104 -6.19 10.10 -2.99
CA VAL A 104 -5.72 10.45 -1.66
C VAL A 104 -4.67 9.43 -1.24
N TYR A 105 -3.49 9.92 -0.93
CA TYR A 105 -2.38 9.16 -0.39
C TYR A 105 -2.33 9.28 1.12
N VAL A 106 -2.11 8.16 1.80
CA VAL A 106 -2.03 8.10 3.26
C VAL A 106 -0.75 7.37 3.66
N ASP A 107 0.05 7.98 4.51
CA ASP A 107 1.22 7.33 5.12
C ASP A 107 1.47 7.93 6.51
N ASN A 108 2.16 7.21 7.39
CA ASN A 108 2.54 7.65 8.71
C ASN A 108 4.02 8.04 8.82
N ASP A 109 4.80 7.98 7.73
CA ASP A 109 6.17 8.49 7.70
C ASP A 109 6.17 9.95 7.24
N PRO A 110 6.61 10.90 8.09
CA PRO A 110 6.71 12.32 7.72
C PRO A 110 7.58 12.57 6.49
N LEU A 111 8.58 11.71 6.24
CA LEU A 111 9.43 11.79 5.05
C LEU A 111 8.61 11.54 3.78
N VAL A 112 7.76 10.52 3.80
CA VAL A 112 6.86 10.17 2.67
C VAL A 112 5.99 11.37 2.30
N LEU A 113 5.36 11.99 3.29
CA LEU A 113 4.46 13.13 3.06
C LEU A 113 5.19 14.36 2.53
N THR A 114 6.40 14.62 3.04
CA THR A 114 7.24 15.72 2.57
C THR A 114 7.61 15.54 1.10
N HIS A 115 8.07 14.35 0.73
CA HIS A 115 8.43 14.03 -0.66
C HIS A 115 7.20 14.03 -1.58
N ALA A 116 6.08 13.47 -1.12
CA ALA A 116 4.86 13.41 -1.90
C ALA A 116 4.35 14.82 -2.25
N ARG A 117 4.28 15.72 -1.28
CA ARG A 117 3.89 17.12 -1.49
C ARG A 117 4.82 17.89 -2.44
N ALA A 118 6.12 17.56 -2.42
CA ALA A 118 7.13 18.25 -3.23
C ALA A 118 7.22 17.72 -4.67
N LEU A 119 7.00 16.42 -4.88
CA LEU A 119 7.35 15.74 -6.12
C LEU A 119 6.14 15.30 -6.96
N LEU A 120 4.99 15.03 -6.34
CA LEU A 120 3.84 14.50 -7.06
C LEU A 120 2.97 15.64 -7.59
N THR A 121 2.82 15.68 -8.91
CA THR A 121 1.98 16.66 -9.62
C THR A 121 0.83 15.95 -10.30
N SER A 122 -0.39 16.29 -9.91
CA SER A 122 -1.61 15.81 -10.56
C SER A 122 -1.74 16.37 -11.99
N SER A 123 -2.50 15.68 -12.85
CA SER A 123 -3.01 16.26 -14.09
C SER A 123 -3.84 17.52 -13.80
N ALA A 124 -4.09 18.34 -14.82
CA ALA A 124 -4.87 19.57 -14.66
C ALA A 124 -6.34 19.32 -14.28
N GLU A 125 -6.91 18.20 -14.74
CA GLU A 125 -8.29 17.79 -14.51
C GLU A 125 -8.46 16.96 -13.23
N GLY A 126 -7.39 16.29 -12.81
CA GLY A 126 -7.36 15.40 -11.64
C GLY A 126 -7.02 16.12 -10.35
N ARG A 127 -6.90 15.35 -9.27
CA ARG A 127 -6.51 15.87 -7.96
C ARG A 127 -5.74 14.82 -7.14
N THR A 128 -4.73 15.28 -6.43
CA THR A 128 -4.04 14.50 -5.39
C THR A 128 -4.10 15.23 -4.05
N ALA A 129 -4.21 14.46 -2.97
CA ALA A 129 -4.09 14.97 -1.60
C ALA A 129 -3.32 13.97 -0.74
N TYR A 130 -2.86 14.41 0.45
CA TYR A 130 -1.96 13.65 1.30
C TYR A 130 -2.40 13.76 2.75
N VAL A 131 -2.61 12.60 3.40
CA VAL A 131 -3.04 12.49 4.80
C VAL A 131 -1.91 11.89 5.62
N ASP A 132 -1.55 12.55 6.71
CA ASP A 132 -0.68 12.00 7.76
C ASP A 132 -1.53 11.17 8.71
N ALA A 133 -1.54 9.85 8.51
CA ALA A 133 -2.32 8.96 9.35
C ALA A 133 -1.79 7.52 9.28
N ASP A 134 -2.07 6.76 10.35
CA ASP A 134 -1.79 5.33 10.41
C ASP A 134 -3.02 4.51 9.99
N VAL A 135 -2.80 3.43 9.26
CA VAL A 135 -3.86 2.48 8.86
C VAL A 135 -4.63 1.89 10.06
N ARG A 136 -4.01 1.87 11.24
CA ARG A 136 -4.60 1.42 12.51
C ARG A 136 -5.70 2.35 13.03
N ASP A 137 -5.73 3.59 12.52
CA ASP A 137 -6.80 4.56 12.82
C ASP A 137 -7.61 4.89 11.56
N PRO A 138 -8.45 3.94 11.10
CA PRO A 138 -9.23 4.10 9.87
C PRO A 138 -10.22 5.26 9.93
N ASP A 139 -10.70 5.60 11.12
CA ASP A 139 -11.65 6.70 11.29
C ASP A 139 -10.97 8.06 11.08
N ASN A 140 -9.74 8.26 11.55
CA ASN A 140 -8.95 9.45 11.28
C ASN A 140 -8.71 9.63 9.77
N ILE A 141 -8.42 8.54 9.05
CA ILE A 141 -8.26 8.56 7.59
C ILE A 141 -9.57 8.99 6.92
N LEU A 142 -10.68 8.28 7.21
CA LEU A 142 -11.96 8.47 6.55
C LEU A 142 -12.59 9.85 6.79
N HIS A 143 -12.34 10.44 7.96
CA HIS A 143 -12.88 11.75 8.33
C HIS A 143 -11.88 12.89 8.11
N SER A 144 -10.72 12.63 7.51
CA SER A 144 -9.76 13.68 7.21
C SER A 144 -10.34 14.68 6.22
N ARG A 145 -9.91 15.93 6.34
CA ARG A 145 -10.32 17.00 5.44
C ARG A 145 -9.89 16.70 4.00
N GLU A 146 -8.74 16.13 3.83
CA GLU A 146 -8.16 15.79 2.52
C GLU A 146 -9.02 14.75 1.79
N VAL A 147 -9.54 13.73 2.50
CA VAL A 147 -10.49 12.76 1.94
C VAL A 147 -11.79 13.46 1.57
N ALA A 148 -12.37 14.24 2.48
CA ALA A 148 -13.64 14.95 2.25
C ALA A 148 -13.57 15.97 1.09
N ASP A 149 -12.43 16.67 0.95
CA ASP A 149 -12.23 17.68 -0.08
C ASP A 149 -11.85 17.08 -1.45
N THR A 150 -11.38 15.83 -1.49
CA THR A 150 -10.84 15.21 -2.71
C THR A 150 -11.73 14.11 -3.27
N LEU A 151 -12.28 13.24 -2.41
CA LEU A 151 -13.10 12.12 -2.83
C LEU A 151 -14.60 12.39 -2.62
N ASP A 152 -15.42 11.95 -3.56
CA ASP A 152 -16.87 11.87 -3.39
C ASP A 152 -17.23 10.46 -2.94
N LEU A 153 -17.45 10.25 -1.64
CA LEU A 153 -17.79 8.95 -1.08
C LEU A 153 -19.22 8.46 -1.44
N ASN A 154 -19.93 9.14 -2.34
CA ASN A 154 -21.13 8.60 -2.99
C ASN A 154 -20.80 7.89 -4.31
N GLN A 155 -19.56 7.97 -4.77
CA GLN A 155 -19.06 7.31 -5.98
C GLN A 155 -18.02 6.23 -5.62
N PRO A 156 -17.93 5.14 -6.40
CA PRO A 156 -16.99 4.05 -6.13
C PRO A 156 -15.54 4.53 -5.98
N VAL A 157 -14.85 3.96 -4.99
CA VAL A 157 -13.44 4.23 -4.65
C VAL A 157 -12.65 2.91 -4.70
N ALA A 158 -11.46 2.93 -5.25
CA ALA A 158 -10.49 1.85 -5.07
C ALA A 158 -9.67 2.10 -3.79
N LEU A 159 -9.84 1.24 -2.79
CA LEU A 159 -9.02 1.18 -1.60
C LEU A 159 -7.78 0.33 -1.90
N MET A 160 -6.59 0.94 -1.81
CA MET A 160 -5.32 0.28 -2.08
C MET A 160 -4.60 0.03 -0.75
N LEU A 161 -4.34 -1.25 -0.43
CA LEU A 161 -3.62 -1.71 0.76
C LEU A 161 -2.46 -2.61 0.32
N LEU A 162 -1.47 -2.02 -0.34
CA LEU A 162 -0.37 -2.75 -0.97
C LEU A 162 0.84 -2.84 -0.03
N ALA A 163 1.18 -4.05 0.40
CA ALA A 163 2.32 -4.33 1.29
C ALA A 163 2.27 -3.55 2.62
N VAL A 164 1.09 -3.30 3.17
CA VAL A 164 0.90 -2.55 4.43
C VAL A 164 0.33 -3.43 5.55
N MET A 165 -0.68 -4.27 5.27
CA MET A 165 -1.39 -5.01 6.31
C MET A 165 -0.55 -6.10 7.01
N HIS A 166 0.59 -6.46 6.48
CA HIS A 166 1.52 -7.36 7.17
C HIS A 166 2.31 -6.66 8.30
N PHE A 167 2.23 -5.33 8.43
CA PHE A 167 2.75 -4.59 9.59
C PHE A 167 1.73 -4.45 10.72
N VAL A 168 0.49 -4.89 10.51
CA VAL A 168 -0.58 -4.90 11.53
C VAL A 168 -0.67 -6.31 12.11
N THR A 169 -0.43 -6.43 13.41
CA THR A 169 -0.44 -7.71 14.13
C THR A 169 -1.86 -8.16 14.46
N ASP A 170 -2.05 -9.41 14.88
CA ASP A 170 -3.40 -9.96 15.08
C ASP A 170 -4.13 -9.33 16.28
N ASP A 171 -3.39 -8.83 17.28
CA ASP A 171 -3.92 -8.09 18.43
C ASP A 171 -4.37 -6.66 18.09
N GLU A 172 -3.97 -6.13 16.93
CA GLU A 172 -4.39 -4.83 16.40
C GLU A 172 -5.64 -4.92 15.50
N ASP A 173 -6.29 -6.08 15.42
CA ASP A 173 -7.51 -6.34 14.63
C ASP A 173 -7.42 -5.96 13.13
N PRO A 174 -6.48 -6.54 12.37
CA PRO A 174 -6.26 -6.18 10.96
C PRO A 174 -7.50 -6.39 10.08
N TYR A 175 -8.30 -7.40 10.36
CA TYR A 175 -9.54 -7.68 9.60
C TYR A 175 -10.64 -6.66 9.89
N GLY A 176 -10.76 -6.23 11.16
CA GLY A 176 -11.69 -5.16 11.55
C GLY A 176 -11.33 -3.82 10.94
N ILE A 177 -10.02 -3.48 10.87
CA ILE A 177 -9.52 -2.27 10.20
C ILE A 177 -9.94 -2.27 8.72
N VAL A 178 -9.63 -3.34 7.97
CA VAL A 178 -10.00 -3.44 6.54
C VAL A 178 -11.50 -3.40 6.36
N LYS A 179 -12.26 -4.14 7.17
CA LYS A 179 -13.73 -4.13 7.16
C LYS A 179 -14.28 -2.73 7.41
N ARG A 180 -13.72 -1.99 8.36
CA ARG A 180 -14.12 -0.60 8.66
C ARG A 180 -13.92 0.31 7.45
N LEU A 181 -12.73 0.26 6.83
CA LEU A 181 -12.41 1.03 5.63
C LEU A 181 -13.37 0.70 4.47
N VAL A 182 -13.52 -0.60 4.14
CA VAL A 182 -14.38 -1.03 3.04
C VAL A 182 -15.85 -0.70 3.28
N THR A 183 -16.35 -0.84 4.51
CA THR A 183 -17.77 -0.57 4.83
C THR A 183 -18.13 0.91 4.69
N ALA A 184 -17.18 1.81 4.88
CA ALA A 184 -17.37 3.24 4.71
C ALA A 184 -17.48 3.69 3.24
N LEU A 185 -17.00 2.86 2.30
CA LEU A 185 -17.06 3.16 0.88
C LEU A 185 -18.39 2.67 0.26
N PRO A 186 -18.89 3.29 -0.83
CA PRO A 186 -20.16 2.89 -1.43
C PRO A 186 -20.07 1.54 -2.17
N PRO A 187 -21.22 0.89 -2.47
CA PRO A 187 -21.26 -0.25 -3.36
C PRO A 187 -20.56 0.01 -4.70
N GLY A 188 -19.92 -1.01 -5.26
CA GLY A 188 -19.10 -0.88 -6.47
C GLY A 188 -17.66 -0.44 -6.20
N SER A 189 -17.32 -0.01 -4.98
CA SER A 189 -15.92 0.22 -4.57
C SER A 189 -15.12 -1.07 -4.60
N CYS A 190 -13.81 -0.94 -4.78
CA CYS A 190 -12.91 -2.09 -4.88
C CYS A 190 -11.84 -2.06 -3.78
N LEU A 191 -11.47 -3.23 -3.27
CA LEU A 191 -10.30 -3.44 -2.43
C LEU A 191 -9.20 -4.09 -3.27
N VAL A 192 -8.01 -3.49 -3.25
CA VAL A 192 -6.76 -4.10 -3.75
C VAL A 192 -5.85 -4.32 -2.55
N LEU A 193 -5.45 -5.56 -2.31
CA LEU A 193 -4.61 -5.88 -1.18
C LEU A 193 -3.47 -6.81 -1.59
N SER A 194 -2.24 -6.52 -1.12
CA SER A 194 -1.13 -7.45 -1.17
C SER A 194 -0.53 -7.66 0.22
N HIS A 195 -0.06 -8.88 0.47
CA HIS A 195 0.36 -9.30 1.81
C HIS A 195 1.52 -10.29 1.74
N ALA A 196 2.54 -10.09 2.57
CA ALA A 196 3.65 -11.02 2.71
C ALA A 196 3.21 -12.35 3.37
N THR A 197 3.78 -13.46 2.90
CA THR A 197 3.43 -14.80 3.39
C THR A 197 4.67 -15.63 3.70
N ALA A 198 4.52 -16.59 4.60
CA ALA A 198 5.52 -17.61 4.90
C ALA A 198 5.36 -18.90 4.06
N ASP A 199 4.30 -19.03 3.25
CA ASP A 199 3.94 -20.28 2.58
C ASP A 199 5.06 -20.84 1.67
N TRP A 200 5.97 -19.98 1.23
CA TRP A 200 7.13 -20.38 0.42
C TRP A 200 8.49 -20.05 1.06
N MET A 201 8.49 -19.64 2.33
CA MET A 201 9.74 -19.32 3.05
C MET A 201 10.22 -20.49 3.88
N PRO A 202 11.56 -20.67 4.03
CA PRO A 202 12.10 -21.53 5.07
C PRO A 202 11.59 -21.08 6.45
N PRO A 203 11.28 -22.04 7.37
CA PRO A 203 10.75 -21.71 8.70
C PRO A 203 11.61 -20.73 9.50
N GLU A 204 12.94 -20.85 9.40
CA GLU A 204 13.90 -19.95 10.05
C GLU A 204 13.82 -18.52 9.51
N THR A 205 13.62 -18.35 8.20
CA THR A 205 13.43 -17.03 7.58
C THR A 205 12.13 -16.40 8.05
N ALA A 206 11.03 -17.16 8.04
CA ALA A 206 9.75 -16.71 8.53
C ALA A 206 9.80 -16.30 10.01
N ALA A 207 10.44 -17.11 10.85
CA ALA A 207 10.63 -16.82 12.28
C ALA A 207 11.46 -15.54 12.50
N MET A 208 12.51 -15.32 11.72
CA MET A 208 13.35 -14.12 11.80
C MET A 208 12.52 -12.87 11.45
N ILE A 209 11.76 -12.89 10.36
CA ILE A 209 10.91 -11.76 9.95
C ILE A 209 9.86 -11.44 11.01
N GLN A 210 9.25 -12.46 11.61
CA GLN A 210 8.22 -12.32 12.65
C GLN A 210 8.77 -12.05 14.07
N SER A 211 10.10 -12.06 14.26
CA SER A 211 10.72 -11.85 15.58
C SER A 211 10.56 -10.44 16.14
N GLY A 212 10.11 -9.49 15.32
CA GLY A 212 10.02 -8.06 15.66
C GLY A 212 11.37 -7.32 15.64
N LYS A 213 12.50 -8.02 15.40
CA LYS A 213 13.84 -7.40 15.36
C LYS A 213 13.96 -6.31 14.28
N HIS A 214 13.21 -6.45 13.20
CA HIS A 214 13.21 -5.53 12.08
C HIS A 214 11.88 -4.75 11.95
N GLY A 215 11.16 -4.59 13.05
CA GLY A 215 9.83 -4.02 13.13
C GLY A 215 8.74 -5.08 13.28
N ALA A 216 7.57 -4.67 13.76
CA ALA A 216 6.43 -5.58 13.87
C ALA A 216 6.03 -6.08 12.47
N GLY A 217 5.66 -7.36 12.38
CA GLY A 217 5.19 -7.96 11.14
C GLY A 217 4.54 -9.31 11.38
N ARG A 218 3.50 -9.61 10.63
CA ARG A 218 2.76 -10.87 10.65
C ARG A 218 2.68 -11.42 9.23
N LEU A 219 3.32 -12.55 8.98
CA LEU A 219 3.18 -13.28 7.72
C LEU A 219 1.90 -14.12 7.79
N ARG A 220 1.04 -14.01 6.79
CA ARG A 220 -0.25 -14.71 6.73
C ARG A 220 -0.27 -15.69 5.56
N GLY A 221 -0.81 -16.89 5.80
CA GLY A 221 -1.03 -17.87 4.74
C GLY A 221 -2.18 -17.44 3.82
N ARG A 222 -2.33 -18.18 2.69
CA ARG A 222 -3.32 -17.85 1.66
C ARG A 222 -4.74 -17.65 2.21
N ASP A 223 -5.20 -18.56 3.07
CA ASP A 223 -6.56 -18.51 3.61
C ASP A 223 -6.74 -17.34 4.58
N GLU A 224 -5.71 -16.98 5.35
CA GLU A 224 -5.72 -15.81 6.21
C GLU A 224 -5.75 -14.51 5.37
N VAL A 225 -5.02 -14.45 4.25
CA VAL A 225 -5.09 -13.32 3.32
C VAL A 225 -6.46 -13.23 2.65
N ALA A 226 -7.07 -14.37 2.29
CA ALA A 226 -8.39 -14.41 1.69
C ALA A 226 -9.48 -13.81 2.61
N ARG A 227 -9.35 -13.94 3.93
CA ARG A 227 -10.29 -13.36 4.91
C ARG A 227 -10.39 -11.83 4.84
N PHE A 228 -9.39 -11.12 4.34
CA PHE A 228 -9.51 -9.67 4.12
C PHE A 228 -10.57 -9.31 3.09
N PHE A 229 -10.98 -10.27 2.27
CA PHE A 229 -11.98 -10.11 1.22
C PHE A 229 -13.35 -10.68 1.59
N ASP A 230 -13.56 -11.10 2.85
CA ASP A 230 -14.83 -11.65 3.31
C ASP A 230 -15.98 -10.67 3.04
N GLY A 231 -17.04 -11.16 2.37
CA GLY A 231 -18.20 -10.37 1.99
C GLY A 231 -18.02 -9.52 0.72
N LEU A 232 -16.89 -9.64 0.04
CA LEU A 232 -16.62 -8.99 -1.24
C LEU A 232 -16.65 -10.01 -2.40
N GLU A 233 -16.90 -9.51 -3.60
CA GLU A 233 -16.84 -10.29 -4.84
C GLU A 233 -15.40 -10.24 -5.40
N LEU A 234 -14.65 -11.35 -5.25
CA LEU A 234 -13.32 -11.46 -5.82
C LEU A 234 -13.35 -11.32 -7.34
N ILE A 235 -12.46 -10.48 -7.86
CA ILE A 235 -12.20 -10.34 -9.30
C ILE A 235 -11.18 -11.40 -9.69
N GLU A 236 -11.46 -12.13 -10.79
CA GLU A 236 -10.56 -13.15 -11.31
C GLU A 236 -9.12 -12.61 -11.53
N PRO A 237 -8.12 -13.37 -11.13
CA PRO A 237 -8.10 -14.79 -10.73
C PRO A 237 -8.32 -15.07 -9.22
N GLY A 238 -8.80 -14.11 -8.45
CA GLY A 238 -8.98 -14.23 -7.02
C GLY A 238 -7.72 -13.95 -6.21
N VAL A 239 -7.54 -14.61 -5.05
CA VAL A 239 -6.33 -14.51 -4.22
C VAL A 239 -5.29 -15.51 -4.73
N VAL A 240 -4.22 -14.98 -5.33
CA VAL A 240 -3.14 -15.74 -5.99
C VAL A 240 -1.77 -15.21 -5.58
N PRO A 241 -0.67 -15.95 -5.90
CA PRO A 241 0.67 -15.37 -5.80
C PRO A 241 0.73 -14.02 -6.51
N LEU A 242 1.27 -13.01 -5.84
CA LEU A 242 1.18 -11.61 -6.25
C LEU A 242 1.59 -11.36 -7.70
N ALA A 243 2.69 -11.98 -8.14
CA ALA A 243 3.21 -11.80 -9.49
C ALA A 243 2.31 -12.42 -10.58
N GLU A 244 1.43 -13.37 -10.21
CA GLU A 244 0.53 -14.04 -11.13
C GLU A 244 -0.76 -13.24 -11.38
N TRP A 245 -1.11 -12.30 -10.48
CA TRP A 245 -2.36 -11.57 -10.62
C TRP A 245 -2.37 -10.76 -11.91
N ARG A 246 -3.15 -11.24 -12.91
CA ARG A 246 -3.28 -10.67 -14.27
C ARG A 246 -1.94 -10.30 -14.91
N SER A 247 -0.94 -11.18 -14.78
CA SER A 247 0.36 -10.98 -15.41
C SER A 247 0.28 -11.23 -16.92
N GLU A 248 0.86 -10.31 -17.70
CA GLU A 248 0.99 -10.45 -19.17
C GLU A 248 2.29 -11.19 -19.56
N ALA A 249 3.21 -11.35 -18.63
CA ALA A 249 4.49 -12.02 -18.82
C ALA A 249 4.59 -13.24 -17.90
N THR A 250 5.55 -14.12 -18.15
CA THR A 250 5.88 -15.22 -17.25
C THR A 250 6.30 -14.64 -15.90
N PRO A 251 5.56 -14.89 -14.82
CA PRO A 251 5.90 -14.33 -13.50
C PRO A 251 7.12 -15.05 -12.92
N PRO A 252 7.86 -14.38 -12.01
CA PRO A 252 8.88 -15.07 -11.22
C PRO A 252 8.23 -16.12 -10.32
N PRO A 253 9.00 -17.14 -9.86
CA PRO A 253 8.49 -18.12 -8.92
C PRO A 253 7.92 -17.50 -7.66
N ALA A 254 6.80 -18.04 -7.14
CA ALA A 254 6.14 -17.51 -5.95
C ALA A 254 7.09 -17.42 -4.73
N ALA A 255 8.06 -18.33 -4.62
CA ALA A 255 9.06 -18.32 -3.56
C ALA A 255 10.04 -17.12 -3.61
N GLU A 256 10.24 -16.52 -4.80
CA GLU A 256 11.07 -15.31 -4.93
C GLU A 256 10.31 -14.04 -4.55
N VAL A 257 8.98 -14.07 -4.53
CA VAL A 257 8.12 -12.92 -4.20
C VAL A 257 7.56 -13.06 -2.80
N ALA A 258 7.16 -14.26 -2.39
CA ALA A 258 6.58 -14.61 -1.11
C ALA A 258 5.46 -13.63 -0.65
N MET A 259 4.57 -13.31 -1.57
CA MET A 259 3.39 -12.47 -1.34
C MET A 259 2.17 -13.03 -2.06
N TYR A 260 1.00 -12.83 -1.45
CA TYR A 260 -0.30 -12.97 -2.11
C TYR A 260 -0.87 -11.61 -2.48
N ALA A 261 -1.72 -11.61 -3.48
CA ALA A 261 -2.53 -10.45 -3.83
C ALA A 261 -3.95 -10.87 -4.23
N GLY A 262 -4.88 -9.96 -4.04
CA GLY A 262 -6.25 -10.07 -4.50
C GLY A 262 -6.85 -8.71 -4.80
N VAL A 263 -7.87 -8.73 -5.63
CA VAL A 263 -8.74 -7.59 -5.91
C VAL A 263 -10.18 -8.05 -5.77
N ALA A 264 -10.99 -7.28 -5.09
CA ALA A 264 -12.40 -7.61 -4.92
C ALA A 264 -13.28 -6.36 -4.97
N ARG A 265 -14.53 -6.54 -5.38
CA ARG A 265 -15.53 -5.48 -5.45
C ARG A 265 -16.51 -5.60 -4.29
N ARG A 266 -16.89 -4.47 -3.70
CA ARG A 266 -17.98 -4.39 -2.75
C ARG A 266 -19.31 -4.60 -3.49
N PRO A 267 -20.11 -5.60 -3.12
CA PRO A 267 -21.42 -5.82 -3.73
C PRO A 267 -22.41 -4.69 -3.44
N SER A 268 -23.52 -4.68 -4.18
CA SER A 268 -24.62 -3.72 -4.03
C SER A 268 -25.39 -3.88 -2.74
#